data_b6526c283bc68fa9e5b2530411d6af43
#
_entry.id   b6526c283bc68fa9e5b2530411d6af43
#
_cell.length_a   1.000
_cell.length_b   1.000
_cell.length_c   1.000
_cell.angle_alpha   90.00
_cell.angle_beta   90.00
_cell.angle_gamma   90.00
#
_symmetry.space_group_name_H-M   'P 1'
#
loop_
_entity.id
_entity.type
_entity.pdbx_description
1 polymer ?
#
loop_
_entity_poly.entity_id
_entity_poly.type
_entity_poly.pdbx_seq_one_letter_code
_entity_poly.pdbx_strand_id
1 'polypeptide(L)'
;MRKILWAIVIILLSCSTGAASDIRRVVTGLDANNKAIVLFDNRLTLGPGPYGITALNLWITDSYPAGFSFQDDPATKPIGISPPDNGTKFRVVEFPPLDPATEAKMEPNFLQKSVGTRAPTKGLPVTHPLMHRTRSIDYAVVLSGEIEMKLDDSVVHLKPGDVVIQQATNHAWINRGTQPCRILFVLMDAKQP
;
A
#
# COMPACT_ATOMS: atom_id res chain seq x y z
N MET A 1 29.36 51.52 -29.84
CA MET A 1 28.11 50.73 -29.89
C MET A 1 28.40 49.35 -29.31
N ARG A 2 27.99 49.10 -28.10
CA ARG A 2 28.17 47.81 -27.37
C ARG A 2 26.99 46.89 -27.69
N LYS A 3 27.26 45.76 -28.33
CA LYS A 3 26.25 44.71 -28.58
C LYS A 3 26.10 43.87 -27.31
N ILE A 4 24.93 43.90 -26.68
CA ILE A 4 24.56 43.03 -25.55
C ILE A 4 24.05 41.73 -26.15
N LEU A 5 24.78 40.62 -25.95
CA LEU A 5 24.31 39.28 -26.25
C LEU A 5 23.43 38.79 -25.08
N TRP A 6 22.17 38.51 -25.35
CA TRP A 6 21.30 37.80 -24.44
C TRP A 6 21.53 36.31 -24.56
N ALA A 7 22.04 35.67 -23.52
CA ALA A 7 22.13 34.22 -23.45
C ALA A 7 20.74 33.66 -23.00
N ILE A 8 20.11 32.92 -23.90
CA ILE A 8 18.89 32.18 -23.58
C ILE A 8 19.30 30.92 -22.80
N VAL A 9 19.00 30.87 -21.50
CA VAL A 9 19.14 29.66 -20.68
C VAL A 9 17.93 28.79 -20.95
N ILE A 10 18.09 27.73 -21.74
CA ILE A 10 17.08 26.70 -21.93
C ILE A 10 17.15 25.77 -20.71
N ILE A 11 16.20 25.92 -19.81
CA ILE A 11 16.00 24.93 -18.71
C ILE A 11 15.33 23.69 -19.31
N LEU A 12 16.12 22.65 -19.55
CA LEU A 12 15.62 21.34 -19.90
C LEU A 12 14.94 20.77 -18.64
N LEU A 13 13.61 20.84 -18.59
CA LEU A 13 12.84 20.00 -17.66
C LEU A 13 13.05 18.55 -18.09
N SER A 14 13.89 17.84 -17.38
CA SER A 14 13.97 16.39 -17.49
C SER A 14 12.66 15.81 -16.93
N CYS A 15 11.76 15.42 -17.83
CA CYS A 15 10.62 14.59 -17.52
C CYS A 15 11.19 13.23 -17.09
N SER A 16 11.33 13.00 -15.79
CA SER A 16 11.64 11.66 -15.28
C SER A 16 10.45 10.77 -15.58
N THR A 17 10.56 9.93 -16.61
CA THR A 17 9.70 8.77 -16.80
C THR A 17 9.80 7.97 -15.52
N GLY A 18 8.69 7.86 -14.78
CA GLY A 18 8.66 7.12 -13.53
C GLY A 18 9.17 5.70 -13.75
N ALA A 19 10.42 5.45 -13.39
CA ALA A 19 10.93 4.09 -13.31
C ALA A 19 10.06 3.33 -12.30
N ALA A 20 9.68 2.10 -12.64
CA ALA A 20 9.01 1.20 -11.72
C ALA A 20 9.77 1.23 -10.40
N SER A 21 9.11 1.69 -9.34
CA SER A 21 9.79 2.02 -8.10
C SER A 21 10.03 0.75 -7.30
N ASP A 22 11.27 0.27 -7.37
CA ASP A 22 11.74 -0.89 -6.61
C ASP A 22 11.82 -0.58 -5.13
N ILE A 23 11.44 -1.58 -4.33
CA ILE A 23 11.64 -1.59 -2.88
C ILE A 23 12.77 -2.56 -2.57
N ARG A 24 13.86 -2.06 -1.97
CA ARG A 24 14.87 -2.94 -1.39
C ARG A 24 14.33 -3.52 -0.10
N ARG A 25 14.30 -4.84 -0.03
CA ARG A 25 13.91 -5.59 1.16
C ARG A 25 15.12 -6.37 1.67
N VAL A 26 15.42 -6.22 2.96
CA VAL A 26 16.43 -7.01 3.66
C VAL A 26 15.71 -7.84 4.72
N VAL A 27 15.94 -9.15 4.71
CA VAL A 27 15.42 -10.10 5.68
C VAL A 27 16.58 -10.79 6.36
N THR A 28 16.57 -10.83 7.68
CA THR A 28 17.59 -11.47 8.49
C THR A 28 17.08 -12.76 9.11
N GLY A 29 17.98 -13.65 9.45
CA GLY A 29 17.67 -14.91 10.14
C GLY A 29 18.88 -15.51 10.80
N LEU A 30 18.78 -16.80 11.17
CA LEU A 30 19.86 -17.56 11.79
C LEU A 30 20.33 -18.66 10.85
N ASP A 31 21.64 -18.89 10.79
CA ASP A 31 22.23 -20.07 10.16
C ASP A 31 22.17 -21.30 11.10
N ALA A 32 22.69 -22.43 10.62
CA ALA A 32 22.73 -23.69 11.37
C ALA A 32 23.53 -23.61 12.69
N ASN A 33 24.36 -22.58 12.86
CA ASN A 33 25.16 -22.33 14.06
C ASN A 33 24.56 -21.23 14.94
N ASN A 34 23.30 -20.83 14.71
CA ASN A 34 22.61 -19.74 15.38
C ASN A 34 23.27 -18.36 15.19
N LYS A 35 24.07 -18.20 14.14
CA LYS A 35 24.66 -16.91 13.79
C LYS A 35 23.65 -16.08 12.98
N ALA A 36 23.51 -14.82 13.33
CA ALA A 36 22.67 -13.89 12.59
C ALA A 36 23.26 -13.61 11.19
N ILE A 37 22.46 -13.82 10.17
CA ILE A 37 22.82 -13.62 8.77
C ILE A 37 21.73 -12.87 8.01
N VAL A 38 22.06 -12.35 6.84
CA VAL A 38 21.10 -11.86 5.85
C VAL A 38 20.62 -13.06 5.04
N LEU A 39 19.31 -13.33 5.07
CA LEU A 39 18.65 -14.36 4.26
C LEU A 39 18.32 -13.86 2.86
N PHE A 40 17.73 -12.67 2.79
CA PHE A 40 17.37 -12.01 1.55
C PHE A 40 17.83 -10.55 1.56
N ASP A 41 18.44 -10.12 0.47
CA ASP A 41 18.71 -8.72 0.15
C ASP A 41 18.36 -8.54 -1.32
N ASN A 42 17.12 -8.17 -1.59
CA ASN A 42 16.58 -8.12 -2.93
C ASN A 42 15.79 -6.83 -3.20
N ARG A 43 15.66 -6.49 -4.48
CA ARG A 43 14.76 -5.45 -4.95
C ARG A 43 13.49 -6.09 -5.46
N LEU A 44 12.37 -5.59 -4.99
CA LEU A 44 11.04 -6.04 -5.35
C LEU A 44 10.35 -4.92 -6.11
N THR A 45 9.76 -5.24 -7.25
CA THR A 45 9.07 -4.28 -8.12
C THR A 45 7.57 -4.37 -7.86
N LEU A 46 6.91 -3.22 -7.67
CA LEU A 46 5.46 -3.16 -7.64
C LEU A 46 4.90 -3.57 -9.02
N GLY A 47 4.17 -4.66 -9.04
CA GLY A 47 3.52 -5.16 -10.25
C GLY A 47 2.26 -4.37 -10.61
N PRO A 48 1.79 -4.44 -11.87
CA PRO A 48 0.56 -3.78 -12.30
C PRO A 48 -0.65 -4.34 -11.55
N GLY A 49 -1.58 -3.46 -11.22
CA GLY A 49 -2.84 -3.81 -10.56
C GLY A 49 -4.03 -3.11 -11.18
N PRO A 50 -5.24 -3.48 -10.78
CA PRO A 50 -6.47 -2.87 -11.29
C PRO A 50 -6.48 -1.36 -11.05
N TYR A 51 -6.94 -0.61 -12.03
CA TYR A 51 -7.01 0.86 -12.00
C TYR A 51 -5.66 1.54 -11.69
N GLY A 52 -4.54 0.85 -11.98
CA GLY A 52 -3.20 1.32 -11.71
C GLY A 52 -2.77 1.23 -10.23
N ILE A 53 -3.64 0.80 -9.33
CA ILE A 53 -3.28 0.55 -7.92
C ILE A 53 -2.40 -0.69 -7.87
N THR A 54 -1.18 -0.51 -7.37
CA THR A 54 -0.21 -1.60 -7.29
C THR A 54 0.09 -1.96 -5.84
N ALA A 55 0.33 -3.25 -5.59
CA ALA A 55 0.57 -3.72 -4.25
C ALA A 55 1.65 -4.80 -4.22
N LEU A 56 2.49 -4.74 -3.20
CA LEU A 56 3.59 -5.67 -3.01
C LEU A 56 3.61 -6.15 -1.56
N ASN A 57 3.48 -7.45 -1.34
CA ASN A 57 3.68 -8.03 -0.03
C ASN A 57 5.18 -8.11 0.26
N LEU A 58 5.58 -7.67 1.46
CA LEU A 58 6.95 -7.70 1.94
C LEU A 58 7.19 -8.88 2.89
N TRP A 59 6.18 -9.22 3.71
CA TRP A 59 6.22 -10.36 4.62
C TRP A 59 4.80 -10.77 5.02
N ILE A 60 4.60 -12.07 5.28
CA ILE A 60 3.32 -12.62 5.72
C ILE A 60 3.59 -13.61 6.86
N THR A 61 2.83 -13.52 7.93
CA THR A 61 2.74 -14.57 8.96
C THR A 61 1.32 -15.12 8.99
N ASP A 62 1.15 -16.38 9.38
CA ASP A 62 -0.14 -17.08 9.38
C ASP A 62 -0.40 -17.81 10.70
N SER A 63 0.23 -17.35 11.76
CA SER A 63 0.04 -17.87 13.13
C SER A 63 0.32 -16.80 14.18
N TYR A 64 -0.23 -17.00 15.38
CA TYR A 64 0.11 -16.21 16.56
C TYR A 64 0.34 -17.16 17.76
N PRO A 65 1.51 -17.10 18.43
CA PRO A 65 2.68 -16.32 18.06
C PRO A 65 3.20 -16.65 16.66
N ALA A 66 3.80 -15.65 15.99
CA ALA A 66 4.32 -15.83 14.64
C ALA A 66 5.50 -16.80 14.62
N GLY A 67 5.51 -17.71 13.65
CA GLY A 67 6.67 -18.56 13.37
C GLY A 67 7.77 -17.80 12.61
N PHE A 68 9.02 -18.22 12.79
CA PHE A 68 10.13 -17.76 11.96
C PHE A 68 10.19 -18.54 10.65
N SER A 69 10.57 -17.89 9.55
CA SER A 69 10.85 -18.52 8.27
C SER A 69 12.29 -18.21 7.87
N PHE A 70 13.18 -19.20 7.97
CA PHE A 70 14.60 -19.06 7.65
C PHE A 70 14.99 -19.68 6.30
N GLN A 71 14.05 -20.34 5.62
CA GLN A 71 14.31 -21.03 4.35
C GLN A 71 13.43 -20.49 3.21
N ASP A 72 12.17 -20.23 3.49
CA ASP A 72 11.18 -19.81 2.49
C ASP A 72 10.86 -18.31 2.61
N ASP A 73 10.46 -17.72 1.48
CA ASP A 73 9.94 -16.34 1.43
C ASP A 73 8.42 -16.35 1.54
N PRO A 74 7.84 -16.07 2.72
CA PRO A 74 6.39 -16.08 2.90
C PRO A 74 5.68 -14.94 2.16
N ALA A 75 6.38 -13.93 1.67
CA ALA A 75 5.78 -12.84 0.88
C ALA A 75 5.21 -13.33 -0.45
N THR A 76 5.64 -14.49 -0.94
CA THR A 76 5.17 -15.11 -2.19
C THR A 76 3.83 -15.84 -2.07
N LYS A 77 3.30 -16.01 -0.86
CA LYS A 77 2.00 -16.67 -0.64
C LYS A 77 0.89 -15.91 -1.35
N PRO A 78 0.04 -16.57 -2.14
CA PRO A 78 -1.11 -15.93 -2.76
C PRO A 78 -2.14 -15.57 -1.67
N ILE A 79 -2.38 -14.28 -1.49
CA ILE A 79 -3.31 -13.79 -0.48
C ILE A 79 -4.03 -12.53 -0.98
N GLY A 80 -5.32 -12.43 -0.67
CA GLY A 80 -6.16 -11.28 -0.99
C GLY A 80 -5.83 -10.02 -0.17
N ILE A 81 -6.82 -9.15 0.04
CA ILE A 81 -6.63 -7.89 0.77
C ILE A 81 -6.41 -8.14 2.26
N SER A 82 -7.23 -8.99 2.89
CA SER A 82 -7.13 -9.32 4.31
C SER A 82 -5.82 -10.04 4.67
N PRO A 83 -5.33 -9.91 5.91
CA PRO A 83 -4.26 -10.77 6.42
C PRO A 83 -4.76 -12.21 6.57
N PRO A 84 -3.87 -13.21 6.76
CA PRO A 84 -4.27 -14.56 7.17
C PRO A 84 -4.97 -14.55 8.54
N ASP A 85 -5.78 -15.58 8.82
CA ASP A 85 -6.30 -15.79 10.17
C ASP A 85 -5.15 -16.04 11.14
N ASN A 86 -5.19 -15.38 12.30
CA ASN A 86 -4.12 -15.34 13.30
C ASN A 86 -2.75 -14.86 12.76
N GLY A 87 -2.75 -14.08 11.71
CA GLY A 87 -1.51 -13.67 11.05
C GLY A 87 -1.40 -12.18 10.78
N THR A 88 -0.34 -11.83 10.10
CA THR A 88 -0.05 -10.46 9.69
C THR A 88 0.29 -10.38 8.20
N LYS A 89 0.07 -9.22 7.62
CA LYS A 89 0.51 -8.91 6.26
C LYS A 89 1.22 -7.55 6.24
N PHE A 90 2.51 -7.57 5.95
CA PHE A 90 3.34 -6.40 5.74
C PHE A 90 3.45 -6.13 4.24
N ARG A 91 3.02 -4.95 3.80
CA ARG A 91 2.92 -4.63 2.37
C ARG A 91 3.12 -3.15 2.09
N VAL A 92 3.49 -2.85 0.85
CA VAL A 92 3.42 -1.49 0.28
C VAL A 92 2.35 -1.46 -0.79
N VAL A 93 1.59 -0.37 -0.82
CA VAL A 93 0.62 -0.07 -1.88
C VAL A 93 0.96 1.29 -2.47
N GLU A 94 0.92 1.39 -3.79
CA GLU A 94 1.03 2.65 -4.51
C GLU A 94 -0.31 2.97 -5.17
N PHE A 95 -0.80 4.16 -4.91
CA PHE A 95 -2.05 4.71 -5.41
C PHE A 95 -1.73 5.79 -6.44
N PRO A 96 -2.00 5.56 -7.73
CA PRO A 96 -1.85 6.59 -8.75
C PRO A 96 -2.88 7.72 -8.53
N PRO A 97 -2.67 8.90 -9.11
CA PRO A 97 -3.72 9.89 -9.21
C PRO A 97 -4.99 9.29 -9.81
N LEU A 98 -6.12 9.50 -9.15
CA LEU A 98 -7.43 9.00 -9.58
C LEU A 98 -8.22 10.13 -10.23
N ASP A 99 -8.31 10.09 -11.55
CA ASP A 99 -9.14 11.04 -12.30
C ASP A 99 -10.63 10.65 -12.28
N PRO A 100 -11.54 11.63 -12.43
CA PRO A 100 -12.99 11.38 -12.38
C PRO A 100 -13.50 10.41 -13.46
N ALA A 101 -12.89 10.36 -14.62
CA ALA A 101 -13.32 9.49 -15.71
C ALA A 101 -12.97 8.02 -15.44
N THR A 102 -11.82 7.78 -14.81
CA THR A 102 -11.42 6.45 -14.33
C THR A 102 -12.32 6.03 -13.16
N GLU A 103 -12.55 6.93 -12.18
CA GLU A 103 -13.41 6.65 -11.02
C GLU A 103 -14.83 6.28 -11.44
N ALA A 104 -15.41 6.99 -12.41
CA ALA A 104 -16.78 6.73 -12.92
C ALA A 104 -16.91 5.36 -13.63
N LYS A 105 -15.82 4.76 -14.07
CA LYS A 105 -15.79 3.44 -14.72
C LYS A 105 -15.51 2.30 -13.75
N MET A 106 -15.18 2.60 -12.49
CA MET A 106 -14.90 1.56 -11.50
C MET A 106 -16.15 0.76 -11.19
N GLU A 107 -15.97 -0.55 -11.03
CA GLU A 107 -17.04 -1.42 -10.59
C GLU A 107 -17.50 -1.04 -9.18
N PRO A 108 -18.81 -0.88 -8.93
CA PRO A 108 -19.32 -0.62 -7.58
C PRO A 108 -18.85 -1.70 -6.59
N ASN A 109 -18.45 -1.28 -5.40
CA ASN A 109 -17.97 -2.16 -4.34
C ASN A 109 -16.72 -3.01 -4.72
N PHE A 110 -15.92 -2.54 -5.68
CA PHE A 110 -14.77 -3.25 -6.24
C PHE A 110 -13.85 -3.84 -5.16
N LEU A 111 -13.35 -3.00 -4.24
CA LEU A 111 -12.46 -3.48 -3.19
C LEU A 111 -13.18 -4.29 -2.11
N GLN A 112 -14.41 -3.94 -1.75
CA GLN A 112 -15.19 -4.69 -0.76
C GLN A 112 -15.45 -6.14 -1.23
N LYS A 113 -15.73 -6.35 -2.51
CA LYS A 113 -15.86 -7.70 -3.09
C LYS A 113 -14.56 -8.50 -2.97
N SER A 114 -13.41 -7.85 -3.10
CA SER A 114 -12.10 -8.49 -2.97
C SER A 114 -11.75 -8.89 -1.53
N VAL A 115 -12.38 -8.29 -0.52
CA VAL A 115 -12.26 -8.72 0.88
C VAL A 115 -13.08 -9.98 1.14
N GLY A 116 -14.25 -10.10 0.51
CA GLY A 116 -15.12 -11.27 0.60
C GLY A 116 -15.64 -11.52 2.02
N THR A 117 -15.71 -12.79 2.41
CA THR A 117 -16.25 -13.24 3.72
C THR A 117 -15.40 -12.85 4.92
N ARG A 118 -14.20 -12.34 4.71
CA ARG A 118 -13.30 -11.85 5.79
C ARG A 118 -13.62 -10.42 6.21
N ALA A 119 -14.61 -9.78 5.62
CA ALA A 119 -15.04 -8.45 6.05
C ALA A 119 -15.63 -8.49 7.47
N PRO A 120 -15.44 -7.42 8.27
CA PRO A 120 -16.15 -7.28 9.54
C PRO A 120 -17.66 -7.34 9.34
N THR A 121 -18.37 -7.93 10.29
CA THR A 121 -19.84 -8.01 10.28
C THR A 121 -20.51 -6.67 10.58
N LYS A 122 -19.84 -5.82 11.35
CA LYS A 122 -20.29 -4.45 11.65
C LYS A 122 -19.74 -3.45 10.65
N GLY A 123 -20.53 -2.43 10.32
CA GLY A 123 -20.18 -1.33 9.42
C GLY A 123 -21.35 -0.97 8.51
N LEU A 124 -21.34 0.24 8.00
CA LEU A 124 -22.31 0.73 7.02
C LEU A 124 -22.02 0.14 5.63
N PRO A 125 -22.99 0.17 4.70
CA PRO A 125 -22.72 -0.12 3.30
C PRO A 125 -21.64 0.79 2.73
N VAL A 126 -20.81 0.25 1.83
CA VAL A 126 -19.77 1.04 1.17
C VAL A 126 -20.40 2.01 0.16
N THR A 127 -19.87 3.23 0.10
CA THR A 127 -20.40 4.33 -0.71
C THR A 127 -19.45 4.76 -1.83
N HIS A 128 -18.33 4.05 -2.01
CA HIS A 128 -17.32 4.35 -3.03
C HIS A 128 -16.69 3.03 -3.53
N PRO A 129 -16.35 2.90 -4.82
CA PRO A 129 -15.74 1.68 -5.37
C PRO A 129 -14.50 1.19 -4.63
N LEU A 130 -13.66 2.11 -4.15
CA LEU A 130 -12.46 1.79 -3.36
C LEU A 130 -12.73 1.65 -1.86
N MET A 131 -13.97 1.89 -1.40
CA MET A 131 -14.29 1.74 0.01
C MET A 131 -14.41 0.26 0.38
N HIS A 132 -13.75 -0.09 1.46
CA HIS A 132 -13.74 -1.44 1.98
C HIS A 132 -13.44 -1.43 3.48
N ARG A 133 -13.57 -2.58 4.11
CA ARG A 133 -13.13 -2.83 5.47
C ARG A 133 -12.60 -4.25 5.58
N THR A 134 -11.57 -4.43 6.37
CA THR A 134 -10.96 -5.73 6.69
C THR A 134 -11.12 -6.03 8.17
N ARG A 135 -11.21 -7.30 8.53
CA ARG A 135 -11.19 -7.74 9.93
C ARG A 135 -9.74 -7.72 10.44
N SER A 136 -9.20 -6.51 10.57
CA SER A 136 -7.81 -6.31 10.98
C SER A 136 -7.64 -4.98 11.72
N ILE A 137 -6.55 -4.90 12.46
CA ILE A 137 -5.97 -3.62 12.88
C ILE A 137 -4.82 -3.34 11.90
N ASP A 138 -4.91 -2.19 11.22
CA ASP A 138 -3.91 -1.81 10.24
C ASP A 138 -3.08 -0.64 10.77
N TYR A 139 -1.77 -0.78 10.74
CA TYR A 139 -0.84 0.34 10.91
C TYR A 139 -0.40 0.79 9.53
N ALA A 140 -0.62 2.06 9.22
CA ALA A 140 -0.26 2.65 7.94
C ALA A 140 0.67 3.84 8.11
N VAL A 141 1.65 3.96 7.22
CA VAL A 141 2.57 5.11 7.17
C VAL A 141 2.65 5.61 5.73
N VAL A 142 2.36 6.88 5.51
CA VAL A 142 2.55 7.50 4.20
C VAL A 142 4.03 7.69 3.94
N LEU A 143 4.56 7.03 2.91
CA LEU A 143 5.99 7.10 2.54
C LEU A 143 6.28 8.26 1.57
N SER A 144 5.39 8.48 0.61
CA SER A 144 5.53 9.54 -0.39
C SER A 144 4.19 9.91 -1.00
N GLY A 145 4.11 11.11 -1.60
CA GLY A 145 2.87 11.64 -2.16
C GLY A 145 1.87 12.02 -1.08
N GLU A 146 0.69 12.45 -1.49
CA GLU A 146 -0.42 12.81 -0.62
C GLU A 146 -1.66 12.01 -0.99
N ILE A 147 -2.56 11.77 -0.03
CA ILE A 147 -3.76 10.97 -0.25
C ILE A 147 -4.89 11.40 0.66
N GLU A 148 -6.11 11.21 0.20
CA GLU A 148 -7.31 11.31 1.01
C GLU A 148 -7.71 9.93 1.52
N MET A 149 -7.94 9.80 2.82
CA MET A 149 -8.63 8.66 3.41
C MET A 149 -10.08 9.07 3.67
N LYS A 150 -11.00 8.54 2.84
CA LYS A 150 -12.44 8.73 3.01
C LYS A 150 -12.96 7.70 4.01
N LEU A 151 -13.64 8.17 5.03
CA LEU A 151 -14.47 7.38 5.96
C LEU A 151 -15.95 7.52 5.59
N ASP A 152 -16.86 7.03 6.44
CA ASP A 152 -18.31 7.14 6.17
C ASP A 152 -18.75 8.61 6.05
N ASP A 153 -18.42 9.46 7.05
CA ASP A 153 -18.88 10.84 7.16
C ASP A 153 -17.75 11.88 7.11
N SER A 154 -16.52 11.47 6.88
CA SER A 154 -15.37 12.38 6.90
C SER A 154 -14.29 11.99 5.91
N VAL A 155 -13.41 12.95 5.63
CA VAL A 155 -12.21 12.76 4.81
C VAL A 155 -11.00 13.27 5.59
N VAL A 156 -9.94 12.48 5.62
CA VAL A 156 -8.67 12.86 6.24
C VAL A 156 -7.63 13.02 5.14
N HIS A 157 -6.98 14.19 5.09
CA HIS A 157 -5.87 14.45 4.18
C HIS A 157 -4.57 14.01 4.84
N LEU A 158 -3.79 13.20 4.15
CA LEU A 158 -2.56 12.59 4.65
C LEU A 158 -1.39 12.91 3.73
N LYS A 159 -0.22 13.13 4.35
CA LYS A 159 1.04 13.48 3.70
C LYS A 159 2.19 12.62 4.23
N PRO A 160 3.36 12.63 3.60
CA PRO A 160 4.51 11.82 4.02
C PRO A 160 4.86 12.00 5.49
N GLY A 161 5.02 10.87 6.19
CA GLY A 161 5.27 10.80 7.63
C GLY A 161 4.02 10.67 8.50
N ASP A 162 2.82 10.89 7.96
CA ASP A 162 1.59 10.67 8.73
C ASP A 162 1.36 9.18 8.97
N VAL A 163 0.86 8.87 10.16
CA VAL A 163 0.56 7.52 10.64
C VAL A 163 -0.93 7.36 10.88
N VAL A 164 -1.50 6.27 10.40
CA VAL A 164 -2.91 5.92 10.62
C VAL A 164 -2.99 4.58 11.34
N ILE A 165 -3.81 4.53 12.39
CA ILE A 165 -4.23 3.28 13.02
C ILE A 165 -5.71 3.05 12.64
N GLN A 166 -5.96 2.02 11.85
CA GLN A 166 -7.29 1.70 11.36
C GLN A 166 -7.80 0.42 12.01
N GLN A 167 -9.02 0.47 12.50
CA GLN A 167 -9.61 -0.60 13.32
C GLN A 167 -10.91 -1.08 12.67
N ALA A 168 -10.79 -1.91 11.64
CA ALA A 168 -11.91 -2.56 10.94
C ALA A 168 -13.00 -1.58 10.40
N THR A 169 -12.65 -0.32 10.15
CA THR A 169 -13.58 0.72 9.70
C THR A 169 -13.73 0.73 8.18
N ASN A 170 -14.87 1.20 7.68
CA ASN A 170 -15.01 1.56 6.27
C ASN A 170 -14.02 2.66 5.92
N HIS A 171 -13.29 2.47 4.84
CA HIS A 171 -12.36 3.48 4.33
C HIS A 171 -12.09 3.29 2.84
N ALA A 172 -11.74 4.38 2.19
CA ALA A 172 -11.21 4.39 0.82
C ALA A 172 -9.97 5.28 0.76
N TRP A 173 -8.93 4.78 0.10
CA TRP A 173 -7.71 5.54 -0.19
C TRP A 173 -7.85 6.15 -1.58
N ILE A 174 -7.94 7.48 -1.66
CA ILE A 174 -8.23 8.21 -2.90
C ILE A 174 -7.14 9.25 -3.13
N ASN A 175 -6.33 9.04 -4.15
CA ASN A 175 -5.32 10.01 -4.51
C ASN A 175 -5.91 11.08 -5.44
N ARG A 176 -6.16 12.27 -4.91
CA ARG A 176 -6.62 13.45 -5.66
C ARG A 176 -5.47 14.35 -6.10
N GLY A 177 -4.23 13.99 -5.78
CA GLY A 177 -3.02 14.71 -6.17
C GLY A 177 -2.62 14.46 -7.62
N THR A 178 -1.41 14.91 -7.96
CA THR A 178 -0.84 14.77 -9.30
C THR A 178 0.31 13.77 -9.37
N GLN A 179 0.75 13.26 -8.23
CA GLN A 179 1.84 12.29 -8.10
C GLN A 179 1.34 11.02 -7.40
N PRO A 180 1.92 9.85 -7.69
CA PRO A 180 1.60 8.63 -6.96
C PRO A 180 1.84 8.77 -5.47
N CYS A 181 0.92 8.23 -4.66
CA CYS A 181 1.08 8.12 -3.22
C CYS A 181 1.43 6.69 -2.85
N ARG A 182 2.44 6.53 -2.00
CA ARG A 182 2.89 5.23 -1.51
C ARG A 182 2.67 5.13 -0.02
N ILE A 183 2.05 4.03 0.41
CA ILE A 183 1.74 3.76 1.81
C ILE A 183 2.29 2.38 2.18
N LEU A 184 2.95 2.32 3.34
CA LEU A 184 3.34 1.10 4.01
C LEU A 184 2.23 0.66 4.95
N PHE A 185 1.87 -0.61 4.91
CA PHE A 185 0.84 -1.19 5.78
C PHE A 185 1.36 -2.42 6.52
N VAL A 186 0.96 -2.53 7.78
CA VAL A 186 0.96 -3.78 8.54
C VAL A 186 -0.47 -4.08 8.94
N LEU A 187 -1.06 -5.12 8.35
CA LEU A 187 -2.40 -5.60 8.71
C LEU A 187 -2.25 -6.78 9.66
N MET A 188 -2.88 -6.72 10.81
CA MET A 188 -2.94 -7.80 11.80
C MET A 188 -4.36 -8.32 11.90
N ASP A 189 -4.55 -9.64 11.78
CA ASP A 189 -5.87 -10.26 12.01
C ASP A 189 -6.41 -9.89 13.39
N ALA A 190 -7.70 -9.62 13.46
CA ALA A 190 -8.36 -9.17 14.67
C ALA A 190 -9.68 -9.93 14.89
N LYS A 191 -10.21 -9.85 16.11
CA LYS A 191 -11.54 -10.34 16.41
C LYS A 191 -12.61 -9.53 15.67
N GLN A 192 -13.79 -10.11 15.48
CA GLN A 192 -14.95 -9.35 14.99
C GLN A 192 -15.27 -8.21 15.98
N PRO A 193 -15.50 -7.00 15.46
CA PRO A 193 -15.85 -5.84 16.27
C PRO A 193 -17.23 -5.93 16.91
#